data_4d1040de0d6e6fdd6bc9756f3651d9f7
#
_entry.id   4d1040de0d6e6fdd6bc9756f3651d9f7
#
_cell.length_a   1.000
_cell.length_b   1.000
_cell.length_c   1.000
_cell.angle_alpha   90.00
_cell.angle_beta   90.00
_cell.angle_gamma   90.00
#
_symmetry.space_group_name_H-M   'P 1'
#
loop_
_entity.id
_entity.type
_entity.pdbx_description
1 polymer ?
#
loop_
_entity_poly.entity_id
_entity_poly.type
_entity_poly.pdbx_seq_one_letter_code
_entity_poly.pdbx_strand_id
1 'polypeptide(L)'
;MTRQDALQTLTDLISNQNLIKHHLACEVIMLALCKRLHLEADAVTLNKWGTVGLLHDADYELTKDEPKQHTLVLEQKIGSLLDSDVMYAIKAHNFERTGFAPKSQMDWAMYCCDELSGLIIAAALIHPDKNLVSLTPEFVMKRFGEKSFAQGATREQIALCEKELKIPLQEFIQVALSAMQKIAPDLGL
;
A
#
# COMPACT_ATOMS: atom_id res chain seq x y z
N MET A 1 -18.03 -2.70 -4.09
CA MET A 1 -17.91 -1.52 -3.18
C MET A 1 -17.41 -0.35 -4.00
N THR A 2 -17.98 0.86 -3.83
CA THR A 2 -17.43 2.07 -4.46
C THR A 2 -16.24 2.63 -3.65
N ARG A 3 -15.41 3.49 -4.26
CA ARG A 3 -14.33 4.18 -3.52
C ARG A 3 -14.87 4.98 -2.32
N GLN A 4 -16.02 5.63 -2.49
CA GLN A 4 -16.63 6.40 -1.40
C GLN A 4 -17.02 5.51 -0.22
N ASP A 5 -17.62 4.34 -0.49
CA ASP A 5 -17.97 3.37 0.55
C ASP A 5 -16.71 2.82 1.25
N ALA A 6 -15.65 2.55 0.48
CA ALA A 6 -14.38 2.07 1.03
C ALA A 6 -13.73 3.12 1.95
N LEU A 7 -13.73 4.40 1.55
CA LEU A 7 -13.20 5.50 2.35
C LEU A 7 -14.03 5.72 3.63
N GLN A 8 -15.36 5.63 3.53
CA GLN A 8 -16.23 5.70 4.71
C GLN A 8 -15.94 4.54 5.67
N THR A 9 -15.84 3.32 5.14
CA THR A 9 -15.48 2.13 5.94
C THR A 9 -14.13 2.31 6.65
N LEU A 10 -13.12 2.84 5.94
CA LEU A 10 -11.81 3.13 6.52
C LEU A 10 -11.94 4.10 7.70
N THR A 11 -12.63 5.22 7.51
CA THR A 11 -12.77 6.26 8.55
C THR A 11 -13.66 5.85 9.72
N ASP A 12 -14.54 4.87 9.52
CA ASP A 12 -15.34 4.27 10.59
C ASP A 12 -14.52 3.31 11.47
N LEU A 13 -13.46 2.71 10.91
CA LEU A 13 -12.62 1.72 11.58
C LEU A 13 -11.30 2.28 12.12
N ILE A 14 -10.76 3.32 11.49
CA ILE A 14 -9.46 3.94 11.80
C ILE A 14 -9.66 5.38 12.22
N SER A 15 -9.18 5.71 13.41
CA SER A 15 -9.19 7.08 13.95
C SER A 15 -7.86 7.82 13.78
N ASN A 16 -6.75 7.10 13.70
CA ASN A 16 -5.41 7.65 13.55
C ASN A 16 -5.20 8.23 12.14
N GLN A 17 -5.04 9.56 12.08
CA GLN A 17 -4.86 10.28 10.83
C GLN A 17 -3.61 9.85 10.03
N ASN A 18 -2.55 9.41 10.69
CA ASN A 18 -1.35 8.91 10.00
C ASN A 18 -1.60 7.56 9.32
N LEU A 19 -2.43 6.70 9.93
CA LEU A 19 -2.86 5.45 9.28
C LEU A 19 -3.76 5.75 8.08
N ILE A 20 -4.74 6.68 8.22
CA ILE A 20 -5.58 7.09 7.09
C ILE A 20 -4.72 7.59 5.92
N LYS A 21 -3.69 8.42 6.19
CA LYS A 21 -2.76 8.88 5.16
C LYS A 21 -1.97 7.74 4.52
N HIS A 22 -1.56 6.73 5.29
CA HIS A 22 -0.92 5.52 4.77
C HIS A 22 -1.84 4.78 3.79
N HIS A 23 -3.10 4.58 4.15
CA HIS A 23 -4.09 3.97 3.27
C HIS A 23 -4.30 4.75 1.96
N LEU A 24 -4.38 6.08 2.04
CA LEU A 24 -4.46 6.93 0.84
C LEU A 24 -3.20 6.82 -0.03
N ALA A 25 -2.01 6.73 0.58
CA ALA A 25 -0.76 6.51 -0.15
C ALA A 25 -0.78 5.14 -0.85
N CYS A 26 -1.17 4.07 -0.15
CA CYS A 26 -1.29 2.74 -0.73
C CYS A 26 -2.35 2.69 -1.85
N GLU A 27 -3.50 3.38 -1.71
CA GLU A 27 -4.50 3.49 -2.77
C GLU A 27 -3.89 4.02 -4.08
N VAL A 28 -3.22 5.16 -4.03
CA VAL A 28 -2.70 5.78 -5.26
C VAL A 28 -1.54 5.00 -5.86
N ILE A 29 -0.72 4.32 -5.02
CA ILE A 29 0.33 3.41 -5.51
C ILE A 29 -0.31 2.22 -6.23
N MET A 30 -1.31 1.58 -5.62
CA MET A 30 -2.01 0.44 -6.22
C MET A 30 -2.68 0.81 -7.54
N LEU A 31 -3.31 1.97 -7.64
CA LEU A 31 -3.87 2.49 -8.89
C LEU A 31 -2.80 2.71 -9.97
N ALA A 32 -1.64 3.24 -9.59
CA ALA A 32 -0.52 3.46 -10.51
C ALA A 32 0.10 2.13 -10.97
N LEU A 33 0.26 1.17 -10.08
CA LEU A 33 0.75 -0.18 -10.39
C LEU A 33 -0.22 -0.95 -11.29
N CYS A 34 -1.53 -0.84 -11.04
CA CYS A 34 -2.55 -1.40 -11.93
C CYS A 34 -2.37 -0.90 -13.36
N LYS A 35 -2.28 0.41 -13.55
CA LYS A 35 -2.06 1.02 -14.87
C LYS A 35 -0.74 0.63 -15.50
N ARG A 36 0.32 0.44 -14.71
CA ARG A 36 1.64 0.00 -15.19
C ARG A 36 1.63 -1.44 -15.66
N LEU A 37 0.90 -2.31 -14.97
CA LEU A 37 0.83 -3.75 -15.26
C LEU A 37 -0.25 -4.08 -16.29
N HIS A 38 -1.33 -3.29 -16.35
CA HIS A 38 -2.49 -3.48 -17.22
C HIS A 38 -2.78 -2.17 -17.95
N LEU A 39 -2.14 -1.96 -19.11
CA LEU A 39 -2.22 -0.70 -19.87
C LEU A 39 -3.66 -0.29 -20.23
N GLU A 40 -4.57 -1.26 -20.39
CA GLU A 40 -5.98 -1.06 -20.72
C GLU A 40 -6.92 -1.40 -19.54
N ALA A 41 -6.46 -1.20 -18.29
CA ALA A 41 -7.27 -1.47 -17.11
C ALA A 41 -8.56 -0.63 -17.15
N ASP A 42 -9.70 -1.30 -17.07
CA ASP A 42 -11.01 -0.65 -17.00
C ASP A 42 -11.28 -0.06 -15.59
N ALA A 43 -12.37 0.69 -15.47
CA ALA A 43 -12.74 1.33 -14.22
C ALA A 43 -13.03 0.32 -13.08
N VAL A 44 -13.51 -0.88 -13.42
CA VAL A 44 -13.80 -1.94 -12.44
C VAL A 44 -12.49 -2.48 -11.88
N THR A 45 -11.53 -2.81 -12.73
CA THR A 45 -10.20 -3.28 -12.34
C THR A 45 -9.48 -2.24 -11.49
N LEU A 46 -9.47 -0.98 -11.92
CA LEU A 46 -8.88 0.12 -11.15
C LEU A 46 -9.54 0.26 -9.77
N ASN A 47 -10.88 0.19 -9.70
CA ASN A 47 -11.59 0.28 -8.42
C ASN A 47 -11.20 -0.87 -7.47
N LYS A 48 -11.04 -2.10 -7.95
CA LYS A 48 -10.58 -3.24 -7.13
C LYS A 48 -9.20 -2.97 -6.54
N TRP A 49 -8.23 -2.58 -7.36
CA TRP A 49 -6.87 -2.29 -6.91
C TRP A 49 -6.83 -1.14 -5.89
N GLY A 50 -7.58 -0.05 -6.15
CA GLY A 50 -7.70 1.07 -5.21
C GLY A 50 -8.35 0.64 -3.88
N THR A 51 -9.38 -0.21 -3.93
CA THR A 51 -10.06 -0.73 -2.73
C THR A 51 -9.10 -1.57 -1.87
N VAL A 52 -8.24 -2.39 -2.49
CA VAL A 52 -7.21 -3.14 -1.75
C VAL A 52 -6.28 -2.17 -1.02
N GLY A 53 -5.75 -1.15 -1.70
CA GLY A 53 -4.89 -0.13 -1.07
C GLY A 53 -5.57 0.63 0.07
N LEU A 54 -6.86 0.97 -0.10
CA LEU A 54 -7.63 1.68 0.93
C LEU A 54 -7.96 0.84 2.16
N LEU A 55 -8.10 -0.48 2.02
CA LEU A 55 -8.67 -1.31 3.09
C LEU A 55 -7.72 -2.36 3.64
N HIS A 56 -6.49 -2.52 3.11
CA HIS A 56 -5.60 -3.60 3.51
C HIS A 56 -5.36 -3.68 5.02
N ASP A 57 -5.19 -2.54 5.68
CA ASP A 57 -4.93 -2.40 7.12
C ASP A 57 -6.13 -1.83 7.92
N ALA A 58 -7.35 -1.81 7.35
CA ALA A 58 -8.48 -1.11 7.96
C ALA A 58 -8.91 -1.67 9.32
N ASP A 59 -8.52 -2.88 9.69
CA ASP A 59 -8.74 -3.44 11.02
C ASP A 59 -7.52 -3.34 11.96
N TYR A 60 -6.47 -2.61 11.57
CA TYR A 60 -5.21 -2.54 12.33
C TYR A 60 -5.42 -2.03 13.76
N GLU A 61 -6.19 -0.95 13.96
CA GLU A 61 -6.48 -0.44 15.31
C GLU A 61 -7.24 -1.43 16.19
N LEU A 62 -8.02 -2.32 15.58
CA LEU A 62 -8.80 -3.35 16.28
C LEU A 62 -7.96 -4.59 16.60
N THR A 63 -6.88 -4.82 15.86
CA THR A 63 -6.12 -6.08 15.90
C THR A 63 -4.67 -5.91 16.36
N LYS A 64 -4.24 -4.69 16.71
CA LYS A 64 -2.86 -4.38 17.11
C LYS A 64 -2.33 -5.26 18.26
N ASP A 65 -3.21 -5.64 19.19
CA ASP A 65 -2.86 -6.50 20.33
C ASP A 65 -3.01 -8.01 20.01
N GLU A 66 -3.66 -8.34 18.88
CA GLU A 66 -3.85 -9.70 18.37
C GLU A 66 -3.50 -9.79 16.87
N PRO A 67 -2.20 -9.67 16.50
CA PRO A 67 -1.80 -9.56 15.09
C PRO A 67 -2.18 -10.75 14.19
N LYS A 68 -2.53 -11.90 14.77
CA LYS A 68 -3.04 -13.07 14.03
C LYS A 68 -4.49 -12.87 13.54
N GLN A 69 -5.21 -11.93 14.12
CA GLN A 69 -6.58 -11.58 13.71
C GLN A 69 -6.62 -10.50 12.62
N HIS A 70 -5.48 -9.85 12.37
CA HIS A 70 -5.37 -8.81 11.36
C HIS A 70 -5.78 -9.34 9.99
N THR A 71 -6.59 -8.57 9.27
CA THR A 71 -7.34 -8.86 8.05
C THR A 71 -8.53 -9.83 8.21
N LEU A 72 -8.51 -10.72 9.21
CA LEU A 72 -9.63 -11.64 9.48
C LEU A 72 -10.81 -10.92 10.13
N VAL A 73 -10.55 -9.96 11.00
CA VAL A 73 -11.58 -9.10 11.60
C VAL A 73 -12.24 -8.25 10.50
N LEU A 74 -11.46 -7.72 9.57
CA LEU A 74 -12.01 -6.99 8.42
C LEU A 74 -12.90 -7.90 7.56
N GLU A 75 -12.45 -9.12 7.25
CA GLU A 75 -13.24 -10.09 6.50
C GLU A 75 -14.58 -10.38 7.18
N GLN A 76 -14.61 -10.56 8.52
CA GLN A 76 -15.84 -10.76 9.25
C GLN A 76 -16.81 -9.57 9.18
N LYS A 77 -16.27 -8.34 9.16
CA LYS A 77 -17.08 -7.11 9.14
C LYS A 77 -17.64 -6.77 7.76
N ILE A 78 -16.82 -6.87 6.74
CA ILE A 78 -17.15 -6.35 5.40
C ILE A 78 -16.85 -7.33 4.25
N GLY A 79 -16.36 -8.54 4.51
CA GLY A 79 -15.96 -9.49 3.47
C GLY A 79 -17.08 -9.80 2.46
N SER A 80 -18.34 -9.83 2.91
CA SER A 80 -19.51 -10.02 2.02
C SER A 80 -19.79 -8.84 1.08
N LEU A 81 -19.20 -7.68 1.32
CA LEU A 81 -19.35 -6.47 0.51
C LEU A 81 -18.23 -6.31 -0.51
N LEU A 82 -17.18 -7.13 -0.43
CA LEU A 82 -16.01 -7.10 -1.29
C LEU A 82 -16.03 -8.26 -2.28
N ASP A 83 -15.44 -8.04 -3.45
CA ASP A 83 -15.14 -9.13 -4.36
C ASP A 83 -14.11 -10.09 -3.71
N SER A 84 -14.22 -11.37 -4.00
CA SER A 84 -13.38 -12.40 -3.36
C SER A 84 -11.89 -12.23 -3.66
N ASP A 85 -11.54 -11.71 -4.83
CA ASP A 85 -10.15 -11.40 -5.21
C ASP A 85 -9.60 -10.19 -4.44
N VAL A 86 -10.44 -9.17 -4.18
CA VAL A 86 -10.09 -8.01 -3.34
C VAL A 86 -9.83 -8.46 -1.90
N MET A 87 -10.75 -9.23 -1.32
CA MET A 87 -10.56 -9.74 0.05
C MET A 87 -9.35 -10.67 0.16
N TYR A 88 -9.10 -11.48 -0.89
CA TYR A 88 -7.92 -12.33 -0.94
C TYR A 88 -6.62 -11.49 -0.93
N ALA A 89 -6.53 -10.45 -1.75
CA ALA A 89 -5.37 -9.57 -1.81
C ALA A 89 -5.13 -8.86 -0.45
N ILE A 90 -6.20 -8.42 0.22
CA ILE A 90 -6.13 -7.88 1.58
C ILE A 90 -5.54 -8.91 2.55
N LYS A 91 -5.99 -10.17 2.53
CA LYS A 91 -5.43 -11.22 3.41
C LYS A 91 -3.98 -11.58 3.05
N ALA A 92 -3.64 -11.53 1.77
CA ALA A 92 -2.34 -11.92 1.26
C ALA A 92 -1.23 -10.91 1.62
N HIS A 93 -1.54 -9.62 1.89
CA HIS A 93 -0.51 -8.68 2.30
C HIS A 93 0.11 -9.03 3.67
N ASN A 94 -0.62 -9.76 4.53
CA ASN A 94 -0.15 -10.23 5.84
C ASN A 94 0.06 -11.75 5.86
N PHE A 95 0.61 -12.33 4.77
CA PHE A 95 0.60 -13.76 4.56
C PHE A 95 1.41 -14.54 5.59
N GLU A 96 2.50 -13.99 6.15
CA GLU A 96 3.30 -14.65 7.19
C GLU A 96 2.47 -15.00 8.43
N ARG A 97 1.37 -14.30 8.66
CA ARG A 97 0.48 -14.53 9.81
C ARG A 97 -0.83 -15.21 9.44
N THR A 98 -1.35 -14.89 8.26
CA THR A 98 -2.64 -15.42 7.79
C THR A 98 -2.52 -16.75 7.04
N GLY A 99 -1.33 -17.06 6.48
CA GLY A 99 -1.10 -18.20 5.61
C GLY A 99 -1.66 -18.04 4.19
N PHE A 100 -2.23 -16.87 3.84
CA PHE A 100 -2.74 -16.58 2.50
C PHE A 100 -1.60 -16.05 1.63
N ALA A 101 -0.84 -16.94 0.98
CA ALA A 101 0.26 -16.53 0.11
C ALA A 101 -0.23 -15.74 -1.12
N PRO A 102 0.46 -14.65 -1.53
CA PRO A 102 0.14 -13.91 -2.74
C PRO A 102 0.15 -14.81 -3.98
N LYS A 103 -0.83 -14.66 -4.89
CA LYS A 103 -1.02 -15.48 -6.11
C LYS A 103 -1.18 -14.65 -7.36
N SER A 104 -1.78 -13.46 -7.24
CA SER A 104 -2.03 -12.55 -8.36
C SER A 104 -1.06 -11.37 -8.35
N GLN A 105 -1.03 -10.64 -9.47
CA GLN A 105 -0.26 -9.37 -9.52
C GLN A 105 -0.82 -8.34 -8.53
N MET A 106 -2.13 -8.32 -8.28
CA MET A 106 -2.74 -7.42 -7.30
C MET A 106 -2.28 -7.74 -5.87
N ASP A 107 -2.19 -9.03 -5.51
CA ASP A 107 -1.70 -9.46 -4.20
C ASP A 107 -0.24 -9.06 -4.00
N TRP A 108 0.63 -9.37 -4.98
CA TRP A 108 2.04 -9.01 -4.92
C TRP A 108 2.28 -7.51 -4.94
N ALA A 109 1.46 -6.75 -5.70
CA ALA A 109 1.54 -5.30 -5.71
C ALA A 109 1.24 -4.73 -4.32
N MET A 110 0.18 -5.19 -3.65
CA MET A 110 -0.15 -4.74 -2.29
C MET A 110 0.96 -5.12 -1.31
N TYR A 111 1.40 -6.37 -1.34
CA TYR A 111 2.45 -6.88 -0.48
C TYR A 111 3.74 -6.05 -0.56
N CYS A 112 4.18 -5.70 -1.79
CA CYS A 112 5.40 -4.91 -1.98
C CYS A 112 5.21 -3.41 -1.71
N CYS A 113 4.04 -2.83 -2.01
CA CYS A 113 3.84 -1.39 -1.91
C CYS A 113 3.56 -0.89 -0.49
N ASP A 114 3.01 -1.73 0.36
CA ASP A 114 2.74 -1.42 1.76
C ASP A 114 4.01 -0.89 2.45
N GLU A 115 5.04 -1.70 2.50
CA GLU A 115 6.34 -1.37 3.07
C GLU A 115 7.05 -0.20 2.37
N LEU A 116 6.90 -0.10 1.02
CA LEU A 116 7.50 0.99 0.26
C LEU A 116 6.86 2.34 0.59
N SER A 117 5.56 2.38 0.84
CA SER A 117 4.85 3.62 1.18
C SER A 117 5.44 4.27 2.44
N GLY A 118 5.67 3.46 3.48
CA GLY A 118 6.30 3.89 4.72
C GLY A 118 7.75 4.37 4.52
N LEU A 119 8.51 3.69 3.69
CA LEU A 119 9.88 4.09 3.35
C LEU A 119 9.91 5.47 2.64
N ILE A 120 9.00 5.71 1.69
CA ILE A 120 8.90 6.99 0.97
C ILE A 120 8.49 8.12 1.93
N ILE A 121 7.51 7.89 2.80
CA ILE A 121 7.11 8.87 3.82
C ILE A 121 8.30 9.21 4.74
N ALA A 122 9.02 8.20 5.23
CA ALA A 122 10.20 8.41 6.06
C ALA A 122 11.28 9.21 5.31
N ALA A 123 11.48 8.94 4.01
CA ALA A 123 12.42 9.69 3.17
C ALA A 123 12.01 11.16 3.03
N ALA A 124 10.70 11.44 2.87
CA ALA A 124 10.18 12.82 2.80
C ALA A 124 10.45 13.58 4.11
N LEU A 125 10.19 12.95 5.24
CA LEU A 125 10.36 13.59 6.56
C LEU A 125 11.81 14.00 6.89
N ILE A 126 12.81 13.27 6.35
CA ILE A 126 14.23 13.61 6.55
C ILE A 126 14.82 14.46 5.43
N HIS A 127 14.09 14.64 4.32
CA HIS A 127 14.54 15.53 3.24
C HIS A 127 14.63 16.97 3.77
N PRO A 128 15.62 17.79 3.33
CA PRO A 128 15.73 19.19 3.79
C PRO A 128 14.42 19.98 3.64
N ASP A 129 13.70 19.78 2.56
CA ASP A 129 12.43 20.47 2.28
C ASP A 129 11.22 19.85 3.00
N LYS A 130 11.39 18.66 3.60
CA LYS A 130 10.36 17.91 4.34
C LYS A 130 9.04 17.75 3.56
N ASN A 131 9.12 17.52 2.26
CA ASN A 131 7.96 17.27 1.41
C ASN A 131 8.23 16.18 0.37
N LEU A 132 7.16 15.60 -0.17
CA LEU A 132 7.23 14.56 -1.20
C LEU A 132 7.65 15.10 -2.57
N VAL A 133 7.28 16.34 -2.88
CA VAL A 133 7.49 16.91 -4.23
C VAL A 133 8.97 17.06 -4.55
N SER A 134 9.80 17.35 -3.55
CA SER A 134 11.25 17.49 -3.68
C SER A 134 12.00 16.15 -3.75
N LEU A 135 11.35 15.02 -3.44
CA LEU A 135 12.00 13.71 -3.52
C LEU A 135 12.25 13.29 -4.97
N THR A 136 13.39 12.66 -5.18
CA THR A 136 13.69 11.94 -6.44
C THR A 136 13.78 10.44 -6.18
N PRO A 137 13.59 9.59 -7.19
CA PRO A 137 13.75 8.15 -7.05
C PRO A 137 15.15 7.76 -6.57
N GLU A 138 16.19 8.48 -6.99
CA GLU A 138 17.57 8.25 -6.57
C GLU A 138 17.76 8.51 -5.07
N PHE A 139 17.09 9.55 -4.55
CA PHE A 139 17.12 9.82 -3.10
C PHE A 139 16.47 8.67 -2.33
N VAL A 140 15.29 8.20 -2.78
CA VAL A 140 14.60 7.06 -2.14
C VAL A 140 15.43 5.78 -2.27
N MET A 141 16.02 5.49 -3.44
CA MET A 141 16.92 4.35 -3.65
C MET A 141 18.12 4.38 -2.70
N LYS A 142 18.72 5.55 -2.51
CA LYS A 142 19.81 5.71 -1.53
C LYS A 142 19.33 5.35 -0.13
N ARG A 143 18.17 5.84 0.29
CA ARG A 143 17.59 5.51 1.62
C ARG A 143 17.22 4.03 1.73
N PHE A 144 16.73 3.43 0.65
CA PHE A 144 16.48 1.98 0.59
C PHE A 144 17.74 1.16 0.91
N GLY A 145 18.89 1.55 0.39
CA GLY A 145 20.18 0.88 0.66
C GLY A 145 20.70 1.05 2.09
N GLU A 146 20.18 2.00 2.86
CA GLU A 146 20.63 2.28 4.23
C GLU A 146 19.84 1.42 5.25
N LYS A 147 20.44 0.32 5.72
CA LYS A 147 19.78 -0.64 6.63
C LYS A 147 19.26 -0.03 7.94
N SER A 148 19.91 1.02 8.44
CA SER A 148 19.51 1.72 9.68
C SER A 148 18.37 2.71 9.46
N PHE A 149 18.04 3.07 8.21
CA PHE A 149 16.98 4.00 7.89
C PHE A 149 15.64 3.28 7.79
N ALA A 150 14.59 3.84 8.41
CA ALA A 150 13.22 3.29 8.39
C ALA A 150 13.22 1.75 8.58
N GLN A 151 13.76 1.29 9.69
CA GLN A 151 13.97 -0.15 9.98
C GLN A 151 12.67 -0.96 10.00
N GLY A 152 11.52 -0.31 10.19
CA GLY A 152 10.21 -0.95 10.11
C GLY A 152 9.81 -1.35 8.69
N ALA A 153 10.42 -0.79 7.64
CA ALA A 153 10.14 -1.15 6.26
C ALA A 153 11.02 -2.32 5.80
N THR A 154 10.40 -3.46 5.49
CA THR A 154 11.07 -4.71 5.11
C THR A 154 11.56 -4.65 3.67
N ARG A 155 12.88 -4.46 3.48
CA ARG A 155 13.51 -4.32 2.15
C ARG A 155 13.33 -5.54 1.28
N GLU A 156 13.41 -6.71 1.86
CA GLU A 156 13.22 -8.01 1.21
C GLU A 156 11.83 -8.10 0.58
N GLN A 157 10.81 -7.63 1.29
CA GLN A 157 9.43 -7.59 0.83
C GLN A 157 9.27 -6.62 -0.36
N ILE A 158 9.80 -5.41 -0.25
CA ILE A 158 9.79 -4.42 -1.34
C ILE A 158 10.49 -4.97 -2.59
N ALA A 159 11.66 -5.61 -2.44
CA ALA A 159 12.47 -6.13 -3.55
C ALA A 159 11.78 -7.27 -4.33
N LEU A 160 10.76 -7.92 -3.77
CA LEU A 160 9.99 -8.93 -4.48
C LEU A 160 9.25 -8.37 -5.71
N CYS A 161 9.11 -7.04 -5.83
CA CYS A 161 8.57 -6.41 -7.03
C CYS A 161 9.33 -6.83 -8.31
N GLU A 162 10.65 -7.05 -8.24
CA GLU A 162 11.45 -7.47 -9.39
C GLU A 162 11.11 -8.91 -9.82
N LYS A 163 11.01 -9.80 -8.84
CA LYS A 163 10.74 -11.22 -9.12
C LYS A 163 9.28 -11.46 -9.47
N GLU A 164 8.35 -10.90 -8.71
CA GLU A 164 6.94 -11.29 -8.78
C GLU A 164 6.13 -10.39 -9.74
N LEU A 165 6.43 -9.09 -9.80
CA LEU A 165 5.77 -8.14 -10.71
C LEU A 165 6.54 -7.90 -12.01
N LYS A 166 7.80 -8.33 -12.11
CA LYS A 166 8.71 -8.04 -13.23
C LYS A 166 8.92 -6.53 -13.43
N ILE A 167 8.90 -5.76 -12.36
CA ILE A 167 9.18 -4.33 -12.34
C ILE A 167 10.51 -4.12 -11.63
N PRO A 168 11.54 -3.53 -12.29
CA PRO A 168 12.79 -3.19 -11.63
C PRO A 168 12.54 -2.30 -10.40
N LEU A 169 13.30 -2.50 -9.31
CA LEU A 169 13.11 -1.79 -8.06
C LEU A 169 13.10 -0.26 -8.22
N GLN A 170 14.02 0.27 -9.07
CA GLN A 170 14.07 1.71 -9.34
C GLN A 170 12.79 2.22 -10.01
N GLU A 171 12.24 1.45 -10.96
CA GLU A 171 10.97 1.78 -11.62
C GLU A 171 9.80 1.66 -10.63
N PHE A 172 9.80 0.64 -9.78
CA PHE A 172 8.78 0.45 -8.75
C PHE A 172 8.71 1.65 -7.79
N ILE A 173 9.88 2.11 -7.32
CA ILE A 173 10.01 3.33 -6.51
C ILE A 173 9.54 4.57 -7.28
N GLN A 174 9.91 4.72 -8.56
CA GLN A 174 9.49 5.85 -9.40
C GLN A 174 7.97 5.90 -9.53
N VAL A 175 7.32 4.76 -9.81
CA VAL A 175 5.85 4.66 -9.95
C VAL A 175 5.17 5.04 -8.64
N ALA A 176 5.62 4.48 -7.52
CA ALA A 176 5.06 4.75 -6.20
C ALA A 176 5.24 6.23 -5.80
N LEU A 177 6.45 6.76 -5.90
CA LEU A 177 6.74 8.16 -5.57
C LEU A 177 5.92 9.11 -6.42
N SER A 178 5.87 8.91 -7.74
CA SER A 178 5.09 9.78 -8.64
C SER A 178 3.58 9.73 -8.35
N ALA A 179 3.06 8.61 -7.88
CA ALA A 179 1.67 8.50 -7.46
C ALA A 179 1.40 9.28 -6.16
N MET A 180 2.27 9.13 -5.15
CA MET A 180 2.15 9.82 -3.86
C MET A 180 2.34 11.35 -4.00
N GLN A 181 3.23 11.81 -4.88
CA GLN A 181 3.44 13.23 -5.16
C GLN A 181 2.18 13.95 -5.64
N LYS A 182 1.28 13.26 -6.35
CA LYS A 182 0.01 13.85 -6.84
C LYS A 182 -0.98 14.15 -5.72
N ILE A 183 -0.84 13.47 -4.59
CA ILE A 183 -1.69 13.67 -3.41
C ILE A 183 -0.90 14.18 -2.20
N ALA A 184 0.29 14.76 -2.42
CA ALA A 184 1.15 15.26 -1.35
C ALA A 184 0.41 16.18 -0.35
N PRO A 185 -0.48 17.10 -0.78
CA PRO A 185 -1.27 17.90 0.16
C PRO A 185 -2.17 17.07 1.08
N ASP A 186 -2.80 16.00 0.56
CA ASP A 186 -3.67 15.12 1.35
C ASP A 186 -2.86 14.31 2.37
N LEU A 187 -1.60 14.01 2.06
CA LEU A 187 -0.66 13.34 2.96
C LEU A 187 -0.04 14.32 3.98
N GLY A 188 -0.13 15.63 3.72
CA GLY A 188 0.47 16.66 4.55
C GLY A 188 2.00 16.74 4.42
N LEU A 189 2.52 16.43 3.21
CA LEU A 189 3.95 16.34 2.90
C LEU A 189 4.31 17.13 1.63
#